data_bd83be0127fb3b5936c698f8c9f4708e
#
_entry.id   bd83be0127fb3b5936c698f8c9f4708e
#
_cell.length_a   1.000
_cell.length_b   1.000
_cell.length_c   1.000
_cell.angle_alpha   90.00
_cell.angle_beta   90.00
_cell.angle_gamma   90.00
#
_symmetry.space_group_name_H-M   'P 1'
#
loop_
_entity.id
_entity.type
_entity.pdbx_description
1 polymer ?
#
loop_
_entity_poly.entity_id
_entity_poly.type
_entity_poly.pdbx_seq_one_letter_code
_entity_poly.pdbx_strand_id
1 'polypeptide(L)'
;PPSDGVLEVFGKDIRHHGRDIRARTGVVPQADTLDPDFSVIENISIYARYFGLRPDVMQHEIDELLNLVELSDRRHSRVSTLSGGMKRRLTIARALVNDPELLVLDEPTTGLDPQARHLVWALIHGLKRSGKTIILTTHYLEEAERLCDNLVLIDHGHVVARGTTKELIATHCEKTVLEIRNILDPLQKQTIQNAATRLEYSGDTTYAYADDPTTLTTAIDRLGLEQVLHRQANLEDVFLRLTGRGIRD
;
A
#
# COMPACT_ATOMS: atom_id res chain seq x y z
N PRO A 1 14.23 18.89 6.54
CA PRO A 1 15.45 18.08 6.73
C PRO A 1 15.33 17.27 8.02
N PRO A 2 15.99 16.10 8.10
CA PRO A 2 15.99 15.32 9.33
C PRO A 2 16.61 16.12 10.47
N SER A 3 16.17 15.87 11.70
CA SER A 3 16.75 16.51 12.91
C SER A 3 18.18 16.03 13.17
N ASP A 4 18.48 14.80 12.77
CA ASP A 4 19.80 14.20 12.86
C ASP A 4 20.03 13.22 11.68
N GLY A 5 21.29 12.84 11.45
CA GLY A 5 21.67 11.95 10.35
C GLY A 5 21.78 12.65 8.99
N VAL A 6 21.94 11.83 7.94
CA VAL A 6 22.08 12.27 6.54
C VAL A 6 20.95 11.65 5.73
N LEU A 7 20.29 12.47 4.90
CA LEU A 7 19.30 12.03 3.93
C LEU A 7 19.70 12.51 2.55
N GLU A 8 19.99 11.56 1.69
CA GLU A 8 20.35 11.80 0.29
C GLU A 8 19.29 11.24 -0.65
N VAL A 9 18.97 12.01 -1.68
CA VAL A 9 18.07 11.59 -2.78
C VAL A 9 18.81 11.87 -4.09
N PHE A 10 18.86 10.91 -4.99
CA PHE A 10 19.66 10.97 -6.22
C PHE A 10 21.16 11.28 -5.96
N GLY A 11 21.71 10.78 -4.83
CA GLY A 11 23.10 11.05 -4.41
C GLY A 11 23.34 12.50 -3.97
N LYS A 12 22.30 13.25 -3.65
CA LYS A 12 22.38 14.66 -3.22
C LYS A 12 21.79 14.85 -1.83
N ASP A 13 22.48 15.54 -0.94
CA ASP A 13 21.96 15.91 0.39
C ASP A 13 20.77 16.87 0.23
N ILE A 14 19.65 16.53 0.86
CA ILE A 14 18.39 17.30 0.77
C ILE A 14 18.51 18.70 1.34
N ARG A 15 19.44 18.96 2.28
CA ARG A 15 19.64 20.26 2.91
C ARG A 15 20.18 21.30 1.92
N HIS A 16 20.98 20.85 0.95
CA HIS A 16 21.66 21.73 0.01
C HIS A 16 21.08 21.69 -1.41
N HIS A 17 20.44 20.60 -1.79
CA HIS A 17 19.96 20.33 -3.15
C HIS A 17 18.44 20.20 -3.28
N GLY A 18 17.67 20.72 -2.31
CA GLY A 18 16.22 20.52 -2.26
C GLY A 18 15.45 20.96 -3.51
N ARG A 19 15.92 22.00 -4.25
CA ARG A 19 15.28 22.43 -5.50
C ARG A 19 15.45 21.40 -6.61
N ASP A 20 16.66 20.89 -6.78
CA ASP A 20 16.98 19.89 -7.81
C ASP A 20 16.25 18.58 -7.57
N ILE A 21 16.21 18.16 -6.29
CA ILE A 21 15.51 16.95 -5.87
C ILE A 21 14.01 17.08 -6.15
N ARG A 22 13.38 18.20 -5.76
CA ARG A 22 11.94 18.43 -6.01
C ARG A 22 11.61 18.48 -7.50
N ALA A 23 12.51 19.00 -8.34
CA ALA A 23 12.29 19.04 -9.79
C ALA A 23 12.18 17.65 -10.43
N ARG A 24 12.74 16.62 -9.77
CA ARG A 24 12.76 15.21 -10.23
C ARG A 24 11.85 14.30 -9.38
N THR A 25 11.08 14.87 -8.47
CA THR A 25 10.23 14.12 -7.53
C THR A 25 8.78 14.56 -7.68
N GLY A 26 7.87 13.61 -7.81
CA GLY A 26 6.44 13.80 -7.67
C GLY A 26 5.99 13.39 -6.27
N VAL A 27 5.06 14.12 -5.67
CA VAL A 27 4.54 13.80 -4.34
C VAL A 27 3.01 13.78 -4.37
N VAL A 28 2.45 12.70 -3.87
CA VAL A 28 1.01 12.51 -3.67
C VAL A 28 0.76 12.43 -2.16
N PRO A 29 0.38 13.52 -1.51
CA PRO A 29 0.15 13.52 -0.05
C PRO A 29 -1.12 12.75 0.30
N GLN A 30 -1.27 12.36 1.56
CA GLN A 30 -2.46 11.71 2.08
C GLN A 30 -3.70 12.62 1.94
N ALA A 31 -3.57 13.88 2.32
CA ALA A 31 -4.65 14.86 2.23
C ALA A 31 -4.93 15.28 0.77
N ASP A 32 -6.20 15.57 0.47
CA ASP A 32 -6.58 16.19 -0.80
C ASP A 32 -6.02 17.62 -0.87
N THR A 33 -5.25 17.90 -1.91
CA THR A 33 -4.61 19.19 -2.16
C THR A 33 -5.00 19.77 -3.52
N LEU A 34 -6.07 19.24 -4.13
CA LEU A 34 -6.65 19.78 -5.35
C LEU A 34 -7.43 21.05 -5.04
N ASP A 35 -7.41 22.00 -5.96
CA ASP A 35 -8.24 23.18 -5.87
C ASP A 35 -9.66 22.82 -6.36
N PRO A 36 -10.68 22.91 -5.48
CA PRO A 36 -12.05 22.49 -5.82
C PRO A 36 -12.75 23.41 -6.83
N ASP A 37 -12.31 24.65 -6.95
CA ASP A 37 -12.91 25.65 -7.83
C ASP A 37 -12.43 25.52 -9.28
N PHE A 38 -11.27 24.88 -9.48
CA PHE A 38 -10.70 24.63 -10.79
C PHE A 38 -11.21 23.33 -11.40
N SER A 39 -11.14 23.28 -12.73
CA SER A 39 -11.35 22.06 -13.49
C SER A 39 -10.16 21.11 -13.37
N VAL A 40 -10.36 19.88 -13.84
CA VAL A 40 -9.32 18.84 -13.89
C VAL A 40 -8.07 19.35 -14.62
N ILE A 41 -8.24 19.91 -15.83
CA ILE A 41 -7.11 20.41 -16.62
C ILE A 41 -6.43 21.62 -15.98
N GLU A 42 -7.18 22.53 -15.35
CA GLU A 42 -6.61 23.69 -14.68
C GLU A 42 -5.74 23.29 -13.50
N ASN A 43 -6.15 22.29 -12.69
CA ASN A 43 -5.33 21.76 -11.61
C ASN A 43 -3.98 21.21 -12.11
N ILE A 44 -3.95 20.49 -13.23
CA ILE A 44 -2.69 20.00 -13.83
C ILE A 44 -1.89 21.18 -14.39
N SER A 45 -2.52 22.09 -15.14
CA SER A 45 -1.86 23.19 -15.81
C SER A 45 -1.21 24.18 -14.85
N ILE A 46 -1.87 24.50 -13.73
CA ILE A 46 -1.30 25.38 -12.70
C ILE A 46 -0.08 24.71 -12.05
N TYR A 47 -0.19 23.40 -11.77
CA TYR A 47 0.92 22.68 -11.16
C TYR A 47 2.13 22.57 -12.11
N ALA A 48 1.90 22.39 -13.41
CA ALA A 48 2.96 22.44 -14.43
C ALA A 48 3.74 23.77 -14.38
N ARG A 49 3.05 24.89 -14.19
CA ARG A 49 3.70 26.21 -14.08
C ARG A 49 4.63 26.33 -12.89
N TYR A 50 4.39 25.65 -11.75
CA TYR A 50 5.32 25.62 -10.63
C TYR A 50 6.67 24.99 -10.98
N PHE A 51 6.70 24.11 -11.95
CA PHE A 51 7.93 23.52 -12.50
C PHE A 51 8.52 24.34 -13.68
N GLY A 52 7.95 25.50 -14.01
CA GLY A 52 8.38 26.33 -15.14
C GLY A 52 7.96 25.74 -16.51
N LEU A 53 7.07 24.77 -16.52
CA LEU A 53 6.54 24.16 -17.74
C LEU A 53 5.43 25.04 -18.32
N ARG A 54 5.30 25.04 -19.64
CA ARG A 54 4.32 25.82 -20.36
C ARG A 54 3.14 24.94 -20.80
N PRO A 55 1.97 25.05 -20.14
CA PRO A 55 0.80 24.20 -20.44
C PRO A 55 0.31 24.29 -21.88
N ASP A 56 0.50 25.45 -22.54
CA ASP A 56 0.18 25.65 -23.95
C ASP A 56 1.06 24.82 -24.90
N VAL A 57 2.27 24.46 -24.48
CA VAL A 57 3.20 23.60 -25.22
C VAL A 57 2.99 22.13 -24.84
N MET A 58 2.56 21.87 -23.63
CA MET A 58 2.40 20.52 -23.05
C MET A 58 0.99 19.94 -23.22
N GLN A 59 0.23 20.34 -24.24
CA GLN A 59 -1.13 19.84 -24.42
C GLN A 59 -1.16 18.31 -24.62
N HIS A 60 -0.20 17.79 -25.36
CA HIS A 60 -0.11 16.36 -25.63
C HIS A 60 0.21 15.56 -24.37
N GLU A 61 1.20 15.99 -23.59
CA GLU A 61 1.60 15.35 -22.33
C GLU A 61 0.48 15.40 -21.29
N ILE A 62 -0.24 16.52 -21.22
CA ILE A 62 -1.43 16.64 -20.35
C ILE A 62 -2.52 15.67 -20.80
N ASP A 63 -2.75 15.52 -22.09
CA ASP A 63 -3.72 14.57 -22.63
C ASP A 63 -3.32 13.13 -22.34
N GLU A 64 -2.05 12.78 -22.47
CA GLU A 64 -1.51 11.47 -22.08
C GLU A 64 -1.69 11.21 -20.57
N LEU A 65 -1.43 12.20 -19.71
CA LEU A 65 -1.66 12.08 -18.28
C LEU A 65 -3.14 11.88 -17.95
N LEU A 66 -4.05 12.62 -18.61
CA LEU A 66 -5.49 12.45 -18.41
C LEU A 66 -5.98 11.07 -18.89
N ASN A 67 -5.44 10.56 -19.99
CA ASN A 67 -5.72 9.21 -20.48
C ASN A 67 -5.20 8.16 -19.49
N LEU A 68 -3.97 8.31 -18.99
CA LEU A 68 -3.36 7.39 -18.03
C LEU A 68 -4.21 7.24 -16.76
N VAL A 69 -4.83 8.31 -16.29
CA VAL A 69 -5.67 8.30 -15.07
C VAL A 69 -7.16 8.18 -15.37
N GLU A 70 -7.55 7.91 -16.62
CA GLU A 70 -8.95 7.76 -17.08
C GLU A 70 -9.84 8.97 -16.72
N LEU A 71 -9.36 10.17 -16.96
CA LEU A 71 -10.08 11.42 -16.72
C LEU A 71 -10.25 12.30 -17.97
N SER A 72 -9.96 11.80 -19.16
CA SER A 72 -10.07 12.57 -20.42
C SER A 72 -11.47 13.13 -20.64
N ASP A 73 -12.51 12.33 -20.40
CA ASP A 73 -13.92 12.74 -20.53
C ASP A 73 -14.36 13.76 -19.44
N ARG A 74 -13.54 13.92 -18.40
CA ARG A 74 -13.77 14.85 -17.28
C ARG A 74 -12.86 16.07 -17.30
N ARG A 75 -12.10 16.26 -18.37
CA ARG A 75 -11.09 17.33 -18.54
C ARG A 75 -11.54 18.70 -18.05
N HIS A 76 -12.75 19.10 -18.38
CA HIS A 76 -13.35 20.39 -18.05
C HIS A 76 -14.31 20.35 -16.84
N SER A 77 -14.47 19.20 -16.20
CA SER A 77 -15.28 19.07 -15.00
C SER A 77 -14.60 19.74 -13.82
N ARG A 78 -15.36 20.41 -12.96
CA ARG A 78 -14.83 20.96 -11.69
C ARG A 78 -14.44 19.83 -10.75
N VAL A 79 -13.35 20.00 -10.03
CA VAL A 79 -12.85 19.00 -9.08
C VAL A 79 -13.86 18.69 -7.97
N SER A 80 -14.68 19.69 -7.56
CA SER A 80 -15.76 19.50 -6.59
C SER A 80 -16.81 18.44 -7.01
N THR A 81 -16.94 18.14 -8.31
CA THR A 81 -17.89 17.15 -8.84
C THR A 81 -17.31 15.74 -8.99
N LEU A 82 -16.03 15.55 -8.70
CA LEU A 82 -15.35 14.27 -8.82
C LEU A 82 -15.57 13.39 -7.59
N SER A 83 -15.62 12.07 -7.78
CA SER A 83 -15.56 11.10 -6.68
C SER A 83 -14.18 11.11 -6.01
N GLY A 84 -14.08 10.55 -4.80
CA GLY A 84 -12.80 10.44 -4.07
C GLY A 84 -11.72 9.71 -4.89
N GLY A 85 -12.08 8.59 -5.54
CA GLY A 85 -11.17 7.85 -6.41
C GLY A 85 -10.72 8.65 -7.63
N MET A 86 -11.61 9.44 -8.25
CA MET A 86 -11.25 10.34 -9.36
C MET A 86 -10.31 11.44 -8.90
N LYS A 87 -10.55 12.05 -7.74
CA LYS A 87 -9.66 13.06 -7.15
C LYS A 87 -8.28 12.47 -6.86
N ARG A 88 -8.21 11.26 -6.30
CA ARG A 88 -6.93 10.60 -6.04
C ARG A 88 -6.15 10.34 -7.31
N ARG A 89 -6.79 9.86 -8.37
CA ARG A 89 -6.16 9.67 -9.68
C ARG A 89 -5.69 10.99 -10.30
N LEU A 90 -6.47 12.07 -10.16
CA LEU A 90 -6.05 13.41 -10.58
C LEU A 90 -4.82 13.91 -9.79
N THR A 91 -4.77 13.67 -8.48
CA THR A 91 -3.60 14.02 -7.66
C THR A 91 -2.35 13.28 -8.13
N ILE A 92 -2.47 12.01 -8.52
CA ILE A 92 -1.37 11.24 -9.11
C ILE A 92 -0.96 11.84 -10.46
N ALA A 93 -1.91 12.14 -11.36
CA ALA A 93 -1.61 12.78 -12.65
C ALA A 93 -0.86 14.11 -12.46
N ARG A 94 -1.32 14.93 -11.51
CA ARG A 94 -0.66 16.19 -11.16
C ARG A 94 0.77 15.99 -10.67
N ALA A 95 1.01 14.95 -9.87
CA ALA A 95 2.36 14.62 -9.38
C ALA A 95 3.30 14.08 -10.48
N LEU A 96 2.76 13.68 -11.62
CA LEU A 96 3.52 13.18 -12.77
C LEU A 96 3.83 14.26 -13.83
N VAL A 97 3.31 15.49 -13.67
CA VAL A 97 3.36 16.54 -14.71
C VAL A 97 4.78 16.94 -15.11
N ASN A 98 5.75 16.83 -14.20
CA ASN A 98 7.16 17.15 -14.44
C ASN A 98 7.99 15.91 -14.82
N ASP A 99 7.35 14.81 -15.21
CA ASP A 99 7.98 13.52 -15.53
C ASP A 99 9.01 13.06 -14.48
N PRO A 100 8.61 12.90 -13.21
CA PRO A 100 9.53 12.63 -12.11
C PRO A 100 10.17 11.25 -12.24
N GLU A 101 11.43 11.13 -11.77
CA GLU A 101 12.12 9.85 -11.63
C GLU A 101 11.70 9.11 -10.34
N LEU A 102 11.34 9.87 -9.30
CA LEU A 102 10.85 9.37 -8.01
C LEU A 102 9.43 9.85 -7.75
N LEU A 103 8.53 8.93 -7.43
CA LEU A 103 7.18 9.24 -6.98
C LEU A 103 7.03 8.81 -5.53
N VAL A 104 6.63 9.74 -4.66
CA VAL A 104 6.32 9.48 -3.25
C VAL A 104 4.81 9.50 -3.07
N LEU A 105 4.24 8.38 -2.63
CA LEU A 105 2.81 8.20 -2.42
C LEU A 105 2.55 7.98 -0.92
N ASP A 106 1.89 8.94 -0.31
CA ASP A 106 1.54 8.86 1.12
C ASP A 106 0.10 8.37 1.24
N GLU A 107 -0.06 7.12 1.72
CA GLU A 107 -1.35 6.43 1.88
C GLU A 107 -2.29 6.57 0.66
N PRO A 108 -1.89 6.12 -0.54
CA PRO A 108 -2.57 6.49 -1.79
C PRO A 108 -3.99 5.97 -1.92
N THR A 109 -4.41 4.97 -1.14
CA THR A 109 -5.75 4.38 -1.26
C THR A 109 -6.61 4.51 -0.03
N THR A 110 -6.14 5.23 0.99
CA THR A 110 -6.91 5.45 2.23
C THR A 110 -8.22 6.18 1.94
N GLY A 111 -9.32 5.64 2.50
CA GLY A 111 -10.66 6.19 2.31
C GLY A 111 -11.32 5.92 0.95
N LEU A 112 -10.69 5.15 0.08
CA LEU A 112 -11.27 4.74 -1.20
C LEU A 112 -12.10 3.46 -1.06
N ASP A 113 -13.18 3.40 -1.85
CA ASP A 113 -13.91 2.15 -2.04
C ASP A 113 -13.04 1.08 -2.76
N PRO A 114 -13.41 -0.23 -2.68
CA PRO A 114 -12.60 -1.29 -3.26
C PRO A 114 -12.32 -1.13 -4.77
N GLN A 115 -13.30 -0.64 -5.54
CA GLN A 115 -13.14 -0.46 -6.98
C GLN A 115 -12.12 0.65 -7.29
N ALA A 116 -12.24 1.80 -6.62
CA ALA A 116 -11.32 2.91 -6.78
C ALA A 116 -9.89 2.53 -6.33
N ARG A 117 -9.76 1.73 -5.25
CA ARG A 117 -8.48 1.20 -4.79
C ARG A 117 -7.80 0.35 -5.85
N HIS A 118 -8.53 -0.58 -6.48
CA HIS A 118 -7.96 -1.40 -7.56
C HIS A 118 -7.50 -0.59 -8.77
N LEU A 119 -8.24 0.48 -9.14
CA LEU A 119 -7.82 1.38 -10.22
C LEU A 119 -6.50 2.10 -9.87
N VAL A 120 -6.36 2.58 -8.63
CA VAL A 120 -5.11 3.21 -8.17
C VAL A 120 -3.96 2.20 -8.15
N TRP A 121 -4.19 0.97 -7.71
CA TRP A 121 -3.17 -0.09 -7.75
C TRP A 121 -2.72 -0.41 -9.19
N ALA A 122 -3.67 -0.53 -10.12
CA ALA A 122 -3.35 -0.75 -11.53
C ALA A 122 -2.50 0.38 -12.12
N LEU A 123 -2.82 1.64 -11.77
CA LEU A 123 -2.06 2.81 -12.16
C LEU A 123 -0.62 2.76 -11.61
N ILE A 124 -0.45 2.47 -10.32
CA ILE A 124 0.86 2.36 -9.66
C ILE A 124 1.69 1.23 -10.32
N HIS A 125 1.09 0.08 -10.60
CA HIS A 125 1.75 -1.00 -11.33
C HIS A 125 2.18 -0.59 -12.74
N GLY A 126 1.35 0.19 -13.45
CA GLY A 126 1.70 0.75 -14.76
C GLY A 126 2.93 1.66 -14.69
N LEU A 127 2.95 2.57 -13.73
CA LEU A 127 4.07 3.50 -13.49
C LEU A 127 5.37 2.76 -13.12
N LYS A 128 5.28 1.74 -12.28
CA LYS A 128 6.41 0.89 -11.92
C LYS A 128 6.98 0.18 -13.16
N ARG A 129 6.13 -0.38 -14.03
CA ARG A 129 6.56 -1.02 -15.28
C ARG A 129 7.18 -0.05 -16.28
N SER A 130 6.81 1.22 -16.25
CA SER A 130 7.45 2.27 -17.07
C SER A 130 8.80 2.74 -16.50
N GLY A 131 9.31 2.11 -15.43
CA GLY A 131 10.63 2.38 -14.87
C GLY A 131 10.66 3.48 -13.79
N LYS A 132 9.52 3.96 -13.31
CA LYS A 132 9.48 4.92 -12.21
C LYS A 132 9.87 4.27 -10.89
N THR A 133 10.70 4.95 -10.10
CA THR A 133 10.94 4.57 -8.71
C THR A 133 9.81 5.10 -7.82
N ILE A 134 9.22 4.23 -7.01
CA ILE A 134 8.07 4.59 -6.17
C ILE A 134 8.38 4.29 -4.71
N ILE A 135 8.19 5.28 -3.84
CA ILE A 135 8.14 5.12 -2.40
C ILE A 135 6.67 5.23 -1.99
N LEU A 136 6.18 4.21 -1.29
CA LEU A 136 4.80 4.12 -0.84
C LEU A 136 4.76 4.01 0.69
N THR A 137 3.96 4.83 1.35
CA THR A 137 3.57 4.58 2.74
C THR A 137 2.14 4.04 2.76
N THR A 138 1.88 3.07 3.61
CA THR A 138 0.54 2.53 3.81
C THR A 138 0.42 1.80 5.16
N HIS A 139 -0.77 1.78 5.71
CA HIS A 139 -1.13 0.90 6.82
C HIS A 139 -1.93 -0.34 6.34
N TYR A 140 -2.22 -0.43 5.04
CA TYR A 140 -2.83 -1.61 4.44
C TYR A 140 -1.75 -2.60 3.99
N LEU A 141 -1.57 -3.68 4.75
CA LEU A 141 -0.54 -4.68 4.48
C LEU A 141 -0.76 -5.39 3.13
N GLU A 142 -2.02 -5.61 2.73
CA GLU A 142 -2.36 -6.12 1.39
C GLU A 142 -1.85 -5.20 0.27
N GLU A 143 -1.94 -3.87 0.44
CA GLU A 143 -1.41 -2.91 -0.54
C GLU A 143 0.10 -3.02 -0.66
N ALA A 144 0.80 -3.06 0.49
CA ALA A 144 2.25 -3.23 0.52
C ALA A 144 2.69 -4.55 -0.14
N GLU A 145 1.99 -5.65 0.17
CA GLU A 145 2.26 -6.97 -0.41
C GLU A 145 2.10 -7.01 -1.93
N ARG A 146 1.08 -6.34 -2.45
CA ARG A 146 0.78 -6.31 -3.89
C ARG A 146 1.69 -5.38 -4.69
N LEU A 147 2.06 -4.24 -4.14
CA LEU A 147 2.70 -3.16 -4.90
C LEU A 147 4.22 -3.10 -4.73
N CYS A 148 4.74 -3.46 -3.56
CA CYS A 148 6.13 -3.23 -3.21
C CYS A 148 7.04 -4.41 -3.56
N ASP A 149 8.24 -4.11 -4.09
CA ASP A 149 9.29 -5.12 -4.27
C ASP A 149 10.07 -5.35 -2.97
N ASN A 150 10.25 -4.27 -2.21
CA ASN A 150 10.91 -4.28 -0.91
C ASN A 150 10.08 -3.50 0.10
N LEU A 151 10.09 -3.96 1.32
CA LEU A 151 9.29 -3.44 2.42
C LEU A 151 10.18 -3.08 3.60
N VAL A 152 9.75 -2.05 4.34
CA VAL A 152 10.26 -1.71 5.66
C VAL A 152 9.06 -1.65 6.60
N LEU A 153 8.99 -2.57 7.55
CA LEU A 153 7.98 -2.56 8.60
C LEU A 153 8.46 -1.68 9.75
N ILE A 154 7.62 -0.73 10.14
CA ILE A 154 7.93 0.24 11.19
C ILE A 154 6.86 0.12 12.28
N ASP A 155 7.29 -0.01 13.52
CA ASP A 155 6.44 0.04 14.70
C ASP A 155 7.05 0.97 15.75
N HIS A 156 6.25 1.84 16.36
CA HIS A 156 6.70 2.86 17.33
C HIS A 156 7.94 3.66 16.89
N GLY A 157 8.04 3.97 15.59
CA GLY A 157 9.17 4.74 15.03
C GLY A 157 10.45 3.93 14.83
N HIS A 158 10.43 2.62 15.08
CA HIS A 158 11.58 1.73 14.90
C HIS A 158 11.34 0.78 13.71
N VAL A 159 12.39 0.52 12.95
CA VAL A 159 12.36 -0.51 11.90
C VAL A 159 12.38 -1.88 12.59
N VAL A 160 11.29 -2.66 12.43
CA VAL A 160 11.16 -4.00 13.02
C VAL A 160 11.57 -5.11 12.04
N ALA A 161 11.37 -4.89 10.74
CA ALA A 161 11.84 -5.81 9.69
C ALA A 161 12.00 -5.09 8.36
N ARG A 162 12.79 -5.67 7.45
CA ARG A 162 12.95 -5.22 6.06
C ARG A 162 13.25 -6.38 5.14
N GLY A 163 12.78 -6.32 3.91
CA GLY A 163 12.98 -7.33 2.87
C GLY A 163 11.84 -7.39 1.89
N THR A 164 11.83 -8.37 1.02
CA THR A 164 10.68 -8.69 0.17
C THR A 164 9.58 -9.36 0.99
N THR A 165 8.32 -9.30 0.56
CA THR A 165 7.21 -10.01 1.21
C THR A 165 7.54 -11.49 1.43
N LYS A 166 8.09 -12.14 0.40
CA LYS A 166 8.46 -13.56 0.47
C LYS A 166 9.52 -13.86 1.53
N GLU A 167 10.56 -13.04 1.62
CA GLU A 167 11.62 -13.18 2.62
C GLU A 167 11.08 -12.95 4.03
N LEU A 168 10.24 -11.93 4.21
CA LEU A 168 9.65 -11.61 5.51
C LEU A 168 8.76 -12.75 6.01
N ILE A 169 7.88 -13.29 5.15
CA ILE A 169 7.04 -14.43 5.50
C ILE A 169 7.91 -15.66 5.83
N ALA A 170 8.88 -16.00 4.96
CA ALA A 170 9.72 -17.17 5.16
C ALA A 170 10.58 -17.10 6.43
N THR A 171 10.95 -15.89 6.86
CA THR A 171 11.79 -15.68 8.04
C THR A 171 11.00 -15.64 9.35
N HIS A 172 9.79 -15.09 9.28
CA HIS A 172 9.03 -14.72 10.49
C HIS A 172 7.74 -15.52 10.68
N CYS A 173 7.25 -16.26 9.70
CA CYS A 173 6.01 -17.00 9.83
C CYS A 173 6.13 -18.44 9.32
N GLU A 174 5.27 -19.30 9.85
CA GLU A 174 4.95 -20.59 9.31
C GLU A 174 4.26 -20.43 7.94
N LYS A 175 4.37 -21.42 7.05
CA LYS A 175 3.88 -21.30 5.67
C LYS A 175 2.37 -21.26 5.55
N THR A 176 1.68 -21.94 6.46
CA THR A 176 0.23 -22.18 6.37
C THR A 176 -0.48 -21.68 7.61
N VAL A 177 -1.64 -21.10 7.40
CA VAL A 177 -2.54 -20.62 8.46
C VAL A 177 -3.93 -21.21 8.22
N LEU A 178 -4.51 -21.78 9.26
CA LEU A 178 -5.90 -22.19 9.30
C LEU A 178 -6.67 -21.23 10.23
N GLU A 179 -7.61 -20.49 9.66
CA GLU A 179 -8.51 -19.61 10.41
C GLU A 179 -9.77 -20.40 10.80
N ILE A 180 -9.93 -20.62 12.07
CA ILE A 180 -11.04 -21.39 12.64
C ILE A 180 -12.01 -20.41 13.26
N ARG A 181 -13.15 -20.19 12.60
CA ARG A 181 -14.19 -19.25 13.04
C ARG A 181 -15.26 -19.94 13.87
N ASN A 182 -14.83 -20.62 14.91
CA ASN A 182 -15.69 -21.34 15.84
C ASN A 182 -15.28 -21.04 17.27
N ILE A 183 -16.26 -20.97 18.17
CA ILE A 183 -15.98 -20.97 19.61
C ILE A 183 -15.57 -22.39 19.96
N LEU A 184 -14.28 -22.59 20.20
CA LEU A 184 -13.72 -23.89 20.53
C LEU A 184 -13.91 -24.19 22.00
N ASP A 185 -14.37 -25.40 22.34
CA ASP A 185 -14.34 -25.92 23.70
C ASP A 185 -12.90 -26.21 24.17
N PRO A 186 -12.68 -26.47 25.48
CA PRO A 186 -11.33 -26.72 26.00
C PRO A 186 -10.63 -27.93 25.38
N LEU A 187 -11.34 -28.99 25.02
CA LEU A 187 -10.77 -30.19 24.42
C LEU A 187 -10.37 -29.95 22.95
N GLN A 188 -11.22 -29.24 22.21
CA GLN A 188 -10.94 -28.80 20.84
C GLN A 188 -9.71 -27.90 20.80
N LYS A 189 -9.64 -26.91 21.71
CA LYS A 189 -8.44 -26.02 21.82
C LYS A 189 -7.18 -26.83 22.07
N GLN A 190 -7.21 -27.77 23.01
CA GLN A 190 -6.06 -28.60 23.34
C GLN A 190 -5.63 -29.47 22.13
N THR A 191 -6.61 -30.02 21.40
CA THR A 191 -6.36 -30.86 20.24
C THR A 191 -5.67 -30.06 19.09
N ILE A 192 -6.19 -28.85 18.82
CA ILE A 192 -5.62 -27.96 17.81
C ILE A 192 -4.24 -27.45 18.24
N GLN A 193 -4.07 -27.11 19.52
CA GLN A 193 -2.78 -26.68 20.07
C GLN A 193 -1.70 -27.76 19.92
N ASN A 194 -2.03 -29.02 20.10
CA ASN A 194 -1.08 -30.11 19.93
C ASN A 194 -0.73 -30.37 18.45
N ALA A 195 -1.58 -29.96 17.52
CA ALA A 195 -1.39 -30.15 16.07
C ALA A 195 -0.75 -28.94 15.37
N ALA A 196 -0.86 -27.75 15.97
CA ALA A 196 -0.31 -26.52 15.43
C ALA A 196 1.10 -26.25 15.96
N THR A 197 1.92 -25.56 15.16
CA THR A 197 3.21 -25.01 15.62
C THR A 197 2.99 -23.81 16.54
N ARG A 198 1.98 -22.99 16.24
CA ARG A 198 1.63 -21.78 16.97
C ARG A 198 0.14 -21.50 16.88
N LEU A 199 -0.44 -20.91 17.92
CA LEU A 199 -1.82 -20.42 17.92
C LEU A 199 -1.86 -18.95 18.28
N GLU A 200 -2.76 -18.25 17.61
CA GLU A 200 -3.17 -16.89 17.97
C GLU A 200 -4.68 -16.80 18.04
N TYR A 201 -5.19 -15.89 18.86
CA TYR A 201 -6.61 -15.70 19.08
C TYR A 201 -6.98 -14.25 18.82
N SER A 202 -8.04 -14.05 18.03
CA SER A 202 -8.59 -12.71 17.81
C SER A 202 -10.12 -12.80 17.76
N GLY A 203 -10.77 -12.25 18.78
CA GLY A 203 -12.21 -12.34 18.93
C GLY A 203 -12.69 -13.80 19.02
N ASP A 204 -13.54 -14.21 18.08
CA ASP A 204 -14.07 -15.56 17.91
C ASP A 204 -13.25 -16.45 16.98
N THR A 205 -12.16 -15.94 16.42
CA THR A 205 -11.33 -16.63 15.44
C THR A 205 -10.04 -17.13 16.10
N THR A 206 -9.71 -18.40 15.84
CA THR A 206 -8.43 -19.02 16.18
C THR A 206 -7.60 -19.16 14.94
N TYR A 207 -6.40 -18.61 14.95
CA TYR A 207 -5.40 -18.75 13.88
C TYR A 207 -4.40 -19.83 14.27
N ALA A 208 -4.40 -20.94 13.54
CA ALA A 208 -3.50 -22.06 13.77
C ALA A 208 -2.43 -22.09 12.66
N TYR A 209 -1.18 -22.00 13.04
CA TYR A 209 -0.02 -21.90 12.14
C TYR A 209 0.72 -23.23 12.08
N ALA A 210 1.14 -23.64 10.90
CA ALA A 210 1.95 -24.83 10.69
C ALA A 210 2.78 -24.73 9.40
N ASP A 211 3.99 -25.32 9.40
CA ASP A 211 4.78 -25.48 8.18
C ASP A 211 4.26 -26.65 7.33
N ASP A 212 3.87 -27.73 7.98
CA ASP A 212 3.12 -28.85 7.39
C ASP A 212 1.72 -28.91 7.98
N PRO A 213 0.68 -28.56 7.20
CA PRO A 213 -0.69 -28.50 7.69
C PRO A 213 -1.35 -29.89 7.88
N THR A 214 -0.72 -31.00 7.48
CA THR A 214 -1.33 -32.32 7.44
C THR A 214 -1.91 -32.77 8.79
N THR A 215 -1.12 -32.61 9.86
CA THR A 215 -1.55 -32.99 11.22
C THR A 215 -2.70 -32.10 11.69
N LEU A 216 -2.61 -30.79 11.41
CA LEU A 216 -3.61 -29.81 11.82
C LEU A 216 -4.91 -30.00 11.03
N THR A 217 -4.86 -30.24 9.73
CA THR A 217 -6.05 -30.54 8.90
C THR A 217 -6.74 -31.83 9.38
N THR A 218 -5.97 -32.88 9.68
CA THR A 218 -6.51 -34.12 10.22
C THR A 218 -7.19 -33.92 11.57
N ALA A 219 -6.65 -33.07 12.43
CA ALA A 219 -7.26 -32.74 13.72
C ALA A 219 -8.58 -31.99 13.54
N ILE A 220 -8.63 -31.02 12.61
CA ILE A 220 -9.84 -30.24 12.28
C ILE A 220 -10.95 -31.15 11.73
N ASP A 221 -10.62 -32.05 10.81
CA ASP A 221 -11.56 -33.02 10.24
C ASP A 221 -12.16 -33.92 11.32
N ARG A 222 -11.32 -34.44 12.25
CA ARG A 222 -11.77 -35.28 13.37
C ARG A 222 -12.70 -34.52 14.34
N LEU A 223 -12.49 -33.22 14.51
CA LEU A 223 -13.32 -32.38 15.37
C LEU A 223 -14.62 -31.92 14.70
N GLY A 224 -14.80 -32.19 13.39
CA GLY A 224 -15.96 -31.77 12.61
C GLY A 224 -16.13 -30.26 12.52
N LEU A 225 -15.03 -29.49 12.46
CA LEU A 225 -15.06 -28.04 12.35
C LEU A 225 -15.28 -27.62 10.89
N GLU A 226 -16.43 -26.98 10.62
CA GLU A 226 -16.84 -26.64 9.24
C GLU A 226 -16.38 -25.26 8.78
N GLN A 227 -16.23 -24.30 9.71
CA GLN A 227 -15.88 -22.91 9.38
C GLN A 227 -14.36 -22.68 9.46
N VAL A 228 -13.62 -23.34 8.58
CA VAL A 228 -12.16 -23.25 8.53
C VAL A 228 -11.71 -22.74 7.17
N LEU A 229 -10.96 -21.64 7.19
CA LEU A 229 -10.30 -21.11 5.99
C LEU A 229 -8.83 -21.53 6.00
N HIS A 230 -8.40 -22.26 4.99
CA HIS A 230 -7.02 -22.64 4.78
C HIS A 230 -6.36 -21.63 3.81
N ARG A 231 -5.31 -20.95 4.26
CA ARG A 231 -4.56 -19.97 3.46
C ARG A 231 -3.06 -20.07 3.70
N GLN A 232 -2.28 -19.47 2.82
CA GLN A 232 -0.88 -19.21 3.08
C GLN A 232 -0.74 -18.02 4.06
N ALA A 233 0.37 -17.99 4.80
CA ALA A 233 0.73 -16.84 5.61
C ALA A 233 0.97 -15.62 4.70
N ASN A 234 0.63 -14.45 5.19
CA ASN A 234 0.75 -13.18 4.51
C ASN A 234 1.53 -12.15 5.36
N LEU A 235 1.65 -10.94 4.87
CA LEU A 235 2.38 -9.88 5.56
C LEU A 235 1.70 -9.44 6.88
N GLU A 236 0.39 -9.63 7.00
CA GLU A 236 -0.35 -9.35 8.24
C GLU A 236 0.09 -10.28 9.37
N ASP A 237 0.26 -11.58 9.08
CA ASP A 237 0.77 -12.55 10.06
C ASP A 237 2.18 -12.20 10.53
N VAL A 238 3.03 -11.70 9.61
CA VAL A 238 4.38 -11.21 9.95
C VAL A 238 4.30 -10.01 10.89
N PHE A 239 3.47 -9.03 10.55
CA PHE A 239 3.35 -7.80 11.32
C PHE A 239 2.82 -8.08 12.73
N LEU A 240 1.77 -8.88 12.86
CA LEU A 240 1.20 -9.28 14.15
C LEU A 240 2.24 -9.99 15.02
N ARG A 241 2.98 -10.92 14.44
CA ARG A 241 4.03 -11.65 15.16
C ARG A 241 5.15 -10.75 15.66
N LEU A 242 5.61 -9.80 14.85
CA LEU A 242 6.72 -8.93 15.20
C LEU A 242 6.33 -7.84 16.22
N THR A 243 5.10 -7.35 16.16
CA THR A 243 4.64 -6.25 17.02
C THR A 243 3.98 -6.74 18.31
N GLY A 244 3.63 -8.04 18.40
CA GLY A 244 2.90 -8.61 19.52
C GLY A 244 1.48 -8.06 19.68
N ARG A 245 1.00 -7.29 18.71
CA ARG A 245 -0.38 -6.81 18.66
C ARG A 245 -1.23 -7.92 18.07
N GLY A 246 -2.08 -8.53 18.89
CA GLY A 246 -3.22 -9.28 18.35
C GLY A 246 -4.02 -8.34 17.47
N ILE A 247 -4.77 -8.86 16.47
CA ILE A 247 -5.68 -8.08 15.63
C ILE A 247 -6.60 -7.28 16.57
N ARG A 248 -6.15 -6.10 16.94
CA ARG A 248 -6.89 -5.16 17.79
C ARG A 248 -6.83 -3.83 17.09
N ASP A 249 -8.05 -3.35 16.74
CA ASP A 249 -8.45 -2.01 16.37
C ASP A 249 -7.98 -1.53 15.01
#